data_b2151ae893bdeaace728475c6e8c2805
#
_entry.id   b2151ae893bdeaace728475c6e8c2805
#
_cell.length_a   1.000
_cell.length_b   1.000
_cell.length_c   1.000
_cell.angle_alpha   90.00
_cell.angle_beta   90.00
_cell.angle_gamma   90.00
#
_symmetry.space_group_name_H-M   'P 1'
#
loop_
_entity.id
_entity.type
_entity.pdbx_description
1 polymer ?
#
loop_
_entity_poly.entity_id
_entity_poly.type
_entity_poly.pdbx_seq_one_letter_code
_entity_poly.pdbx_strand_id
1 'polypeptide(L)'
;MQLYFLRHGEADWPGWTKPDDERPLTDFGKKEVRQVAKFLDRLKVKLDLVVTSPLPRALQTAELAAEELKTKLRQDEALEPGFGTSELSAVLKRHRSKALMLVGHEPDFSSVISALTGGFVKMSKAGVALIDIDPETEKGRLLWLFPPKFARKAK
;
A
#
# COMPACT_ATOMS: atom_id res chain seq x y z
N MET A 1 16.69 1.87 -2.72
CA MET A 1 15.62 0.90 -2.44
C MET A 1 14.30 1.42 -2.99
N GLN A 2 13.52 0.57 -3.64
CA GLN A 2 12.19 0.92 -4.14
C GLN A 2 11.15 0.58 -3.08
N LEU A 3 10.41 1.58 -2.63
CA LEU A 3 9.37 1.43 -1.61
C LEU A 3 8.02 1.84 -2.20
N TYR A 4 7.12 0.87 -2.31
CA TYR A 4 5.78 1.09 -2.82
C TYR A 4 4.81 1.22 -1.65
N PHE A 5 3.90 2.17 -1.73
CA PHE A 5 2.79 2.31 -0.80
C PHE A 5 1.49 2.04 -1.55
N LEU A 6 0.73 1.08 -1.08
CA LEU A 6 -0.59 0.77 -1.63
C LEU A 6 -1.63 0.97 -0.53
N ARG A 7 -2.49 1.97 -0.69
CA ARG A 7 -3.61 2.15 0.23
C ARG A 7 -4.66 1.07 -0.02
N HIS A 8 -5.25 0.54 1.06
CA HIS A 8 -6.31 -0.46 0.91
C HIS A 8 -7.45 0.04 0.01
N GLY A 9 -8.14 -0.89 -0.62
CA GLY A 9 -9.28 -0.61 -1.48
C GLY A 9 -10.52 -0.20 -0.70
N GLU A 10 -11.61 0.03 -1.44
CA GLU A 10 -12.87 0.45 -0.84
C GLU A 10 -13.41 -0.61 0.13
N ALA A 11 -13.77 -0.14 1.32
CA ALA A 11 -14.36 -0.95 2.39
C ALA A 11 -15.52 -0.17 3.04
N ASP A 12 -16.22 0.65 2.27
CA ASP A 12 -17.31 1.51 2.75
C ASP A 12 -18.63 0.76 2.65
N TRP A 13 -19.10 0.24 3.79
CA TRP A 13 -20.32 -0.53 3.87
C TRP A 13 -21.43 0.33 4.47
N PRO A 14 -22.50 0.66 3.71
CA PRO A 14 -23.66 1.35 4.28
C PRO A 14 -24.25 0.55 5.45
N GLY A 15 -24.52 1.23 6.55
CA GLY A 15 -25.13 0.59 7.72
C GLY A 15 -24.24 -0.38 8.48
N TRP A 16 -22.94 -0.28 8.34
CA TRP A 16 -21.99 -1.13 9.08
C TRP A 16 -22.16 -0.90 10.58
N THR A 17 -22.45 -1.99 11.33
CA THR A 17 -22.73 -1.91 12.78
C THR A 17 -21.68 -2.61 13.64
N LYS A 18 -20.76 -3.35 13.01
CA LYS A 18 -19.66 -4.03 13.71
C LYS A 18 -18.48 -3.06 13.91
N PRO A 19 -17.45 -3.44 14.68
CA PRO A 19 -16.28 -2.59 14.81
C PRO A 19 -15.69 -2.19 13.45
N ASP A 20 -15.22 -0.94 13.36
CA ASP A 20 -14.69 -0.38 12.12
C ASP A 20 -13.53 -1.20 11.57
N ASP A 21 -12.67 -1.71 12.47
CA ASP A 21 -11.49 -2.49 12.10
C ASP A 21 -11.82 -3.83 11.43
N GLU A 22 -13.06 -4.29 11.50
CA GLU A 22 -13.49 -5.55 10.92
C GLU A 22 -14.02 -5.41 9.48
N ARG A 23 -14.13 -4.19 8.96
CA ARG A 23 -14.69 -3.97 7.61
C ARG A 23 -13.79 -4.60 6.53
N PRO A 24 -14.33 -5.57 5.77
CA PRO A 24 -13.60 -6.12 4.63
C PRO A 24 -13.76 -5.23 3.40
N LEU A 25 -13.05 -5.54 2.33
CA LEU A 25 -13.27 -4.89 1.04
C LEU A 25 -14.69 -5.17 0.54
N THR A 26 -15.28 -4.17 -0.11
CA THR A 26 -16.51 -4.38 -0.90
C THR A 26 -16.15 -5.11 -2.19
N ASP A 27 -17.16 -5.61 -2.91
CA ASP A 27 -16.94 -6.23 -4.22
C ASP A 27 -16.30 -5.24 -5.20
N PHE A 28 -16.74 -3.98 -5.17
CA PHE A 28 -16.13 -2.92 -5.95
C PHE A 28 -14.65 -2.73 -5.56
N GLY A 29 -14.36 -2.71 -4.25
CA GLY A 29 -12.99 -2.58 -3.76
C GLY A 29 -12.09 -3.71 -4.26
N LYS A 30 -12.57 -4.94 -4.22
CA LYS A 30 -11.81 -6.09 -4.73
C LYS A 30 -11.53 -5.96 -6.22
N LYS A 31 -12.53 -5.60 -7.00
CA LYS A 31 -12.38 -5.41 -8.44
C LYS A 31 -11.35 -4.33 -8.76
N GLU A 32 -11.44 -3.22 -8.07
CA GLU A 32 -10.54 -2.08 -8.28
C GLU A 32 -9.09 -2.45 -7.92
N VAL A 33 -8.88 -3.15 -6.81
CA VAL A 33 -7.55 -3.60 -6.42
C VAL A 33 -6.97 -4.57 -7.46
N ARG A 34 -7.78 -5.49 -7.98
CA ARG A 34 -7.31 -6.40 -9.04
C ARG A 34 -6.88 -5.64 -10.28
N GLN A 35 -7.62 -4.61 -10.67
CA GLN A 35 -7.26 -3.76 -11.82
C GLN A 35 -5.93 -3.05 -11.59
N VAL A 36 -5.73 -2.51 -10.38
CA VAL A 36 -4.47 -1.84 -10.03
C VAL A 36 -3.31 -2.84 -10.06
N ALA A 37 -3.48 -4.03 -9.49
CA ALA A 37 -2.44 -5.05 -9.46
C ALA A 37 -2.06 -5.50 -10.89
N LYS A 38 -3.03 -5.68 -11.77
CA LYS A 38 -2.78 -6.01 -13.18
C LYS A 38 -2.03 -4.89 -13.90
N PHE A 39 -2.36 -3.65 -13.60
CA PHE A 39 -1.67 -2.50 -14.17
C PHE A 39 -0.20 -2.47 -13.73
N LEU A 40 0.06 -2.74 -12.44
CA LEU A 40 1.42 -2.84 -11.92
C LEU A 40 2.20 -3.97 -12.60
N ASP A 41 1.56 -5.09 -12.84
CA ASP A 41 2.19 -6.20 -13.57
C ASP A 41 2.56 -5.79 -15.00
N ARG A 42 1.67 -5.08 -15.69
CA ARG A 42 1.96 -4.55 -17.04
C ARG A 42 3.09 -3.53 -17.02
N LEU A 43 3.24 -2.76 -15.95
CA LEU A 43 4.38 -1.85 -15.77
C LEU A 43 5.68 -2.58 -15.42
N LYS A 44 5.62 -3.92 -15.34
CA LYS A 44 6.78 -4.76 -15.01
C LYS A 44 7.32 -4.50 -13.60
N VAL A 45 6.45 -4.13 -12.68
CA VAL A 45 6.82 -4.00 -11.28
C VAL A 45 7.23 -5.38 -10.74
N LYS A 46 8.41 -5.45 -10.16
CA LYS A 46 8.96 -6.65 -9.54
C LYS A 46 9.19 -6.36 -8.06
N LEU A 47 8.54 -7.12 -7.21
CA LEU A 47 8.63 -6.95 -5.76
C LEU A 47 9.34 -8.15 -5.13
N ASP A 48 10.09 -7.90 -4.09
CA ASP A 48 10.67 -8.96 -3.26
C ASP A 48 9.67 -9.42 -2.19
N LEU A 49 8.84 -8.50 -1.71
CA LEU A 49 7.93 -8.79 -0.61
C LEU A 49 6.80 -7.75 -0.57
N VAL A 50 5.61 -8.21 -0.17
CA VAL A 50 4.49 -7.36 0.21
C VAL A 50 4.31 -7.51 1.73
N VAL A 51 4.28 -6.39 2.45
CA VAL A 51 4.04 -6.37 3.90
C VAL A 51 2.76 -5.57 4.14
N THR A 52 1.85 -6.12 4.92
CA THR A 52 0.53 -5.53 5.09
C THR A 52 0.12 -5.38 6.56
N SER A 53 -0.70 -4.36 6.82
CA SER A 53 -1.52 -4.30 8.01
C SER A 53 -2.39 -5.56 8.10
N PRO A 54 -2.60 -6.12 9.30
CA PRO A 54 -3.47 -7.29 9.47
C PRO A 54 -4.97 -6.99 9.40
N LEU A 55 -5.39 -5.72 9.37
CA LEU A 55 -6.81 -5.39 9.27
C LEU A 55 -7.41 -5.93 7.96
N PRO A 56 -8.63 -6.49 7.99
CA PRO A 56 -9.21 -7.18 6.83
C PRO A 56 -9.13 -6.42 5.50
N ARG A 57 -9.48 -5.13 5.48
CA ARG A 57 -9.45 -4.34 4.26
C ARG A 57 -8.06 -4.19 3.65
N ALA A 58 -7.04 -4.12 4.50
CA ALA A 58 -5.65 -4.05 4.04
C ALA A 58 -5.12 -5.44 3.67
N LEU A 59 -5.38 -6.45 4.49
CA LEU A 59 -4.94 -7.82 4.23
C LEU A 59 -5.51 -8.34 2.91
N GLN A 60 -6.81 -8.14 2.67
CA GLN A 60 -7.44 -8.55 1.41
C GLN A 60 -6.84 -7.81 0.20
N THR A 61 -6.57 -6.52 0.36
CA THR A 61 -5.89 -5.74 -0.70
C THR A 61 -4.52 -6.34 -1.00
N ALA A 62 -3.76 -6.64 0.04
CA ALA A 62 -2.42 -7.21 -0.09
C ALA A 62 -2.44 -8.61 -0.71
N GLU A 63 -3.40 -9.44 -0.33
CA GLU A 63 -3.56 -10.79 -0.89
C GLU A 63 -3.80 -10.71 -2.39
N LEU A 64 -4.69 -9.83 -2.83
CA LEU A 64 -4.98 -9.65 -4.26
C LEU A 64 -3.76 -9.14 -5.03
N ALA A 65 -3.04 -8.18 -4.46
CA ALA A 65 -1.84 -7.63 -5.09
C ALA A 65 -0.72 -8.68 -5.16
N ALA A 66 -0.47 -9.39 -4.07
CA ALA A 66 0.58 -10.41 -3.99
C ALA A 66 0.32 -11.56 -4.94
N GLU A 67 -0.94 -11.98 -5.08
CA GLU A 67 -1.34 -13.03 -6.02
C GLU A 67 -1.02 -12.62 -7.46
N GLU A 68 -1.47 -11.44 -7.87
CA GLU A 68 -1.28 -10.96 -9.25
C GLU A 68 0.20 -10.74 -9.57
N LEU A 69 0.95 -10.19 -8.61
CA LEU A 69 2.38 -9.90 -8.79
C LEU A 69 3.28 -11.08 -8.46
N LYS A 70 2.70 -12.21 -8.04
CA LYS A 70 3.42 -13.46 -7.70
C LYS A 70 4.52 -13.21 -6.67
N THR A 71 4.15 -12.53 -5.60
CA THR A 71 5.07 -12.08 -4.56
C THR A 71 4.68 -12.67 -3.20
N LYS A 72 5.67 -12.87 -2.34
CA LYS A 72 5.44 -13.30 -0.97
C LYS A 72 4.74 -12.20 -0.18
N LEU A 73 3.93 -12.61 0.81
CA LEU A 73 3.15 -11.73 1.66
C LEU A 73 3.49 -11.98 3.13
N ARG A 74 3.64 -10.90 3.89
CA ARG A 74 3.81 -10.94 5.35
C ARG A 74 2.89 -9.91 5.99
N GLN A 75 2.36 -10.23 7.15
CA GLN A 75 1.63 -9.28 7.98
C GLN A 75 2.59 -8.64 8.97
N ASP A 76 2.35 -7.36 9.28
CA ASP A 76 3.12 -6.64 10.30
C ASP A 76 2.18 -5.65 11.01
N GLU A 77 2.03 -5.82 12.30
CA GLU A 77 1.14 -4.97 13.12
C GLU A 77 1.55 -3.50 13.10
N ALA A 78 2.81 -3.21 12.82
CA ALA A 78 3.29 -1.83 12.72
C ALA A 78 2.53 -1.03 11.66
N LEU A 79 1.94 -1.71 10.66
CA LEU A 79 1.18 -1.06 9.59
C LEU A 79 -0.29 -0.79 9.94
N GLU A 80 -0.75 -1.19 11.12
CA GLU A 80 -2.09 -0.82 11.60
C GLU A 80 -2.21 0.69 11.74
N PRO A 81 -3.45 1.22 11.84
CA PRO A 81 -3.63 2.67 12.03
C PRO A 81 -2.75 3.22 13.17
N GLY A 82 -2.07 4.32 12.88
CA GLY A 82 -1.03 4.89 13.75
C GLY A 82 0.38 4.72 13.19
N PHE A 83 0.51 4.07 12.02
CA PHE A 83 1.80 3.89 11.35
C PHE A 83 2.45 5.25 11.06
N GLY A 84 3.69 5.40 11.51
CA GLY A 84 4.48 6.62 11.31
C GLY A 84 5.91 6.27 10.93
N THR A 85 6.79 7.26 10.96
CA THR A 85 8.19 7.07 10.55
C THR A 85 8.96 6.11 11.45
N SER A 86 8.65 6.06 12.75
CA SER A 86 9.28 5.12 13.68
C SER A 86 8.92 3.68 13.30
N GLU A 87 7.65 3.43 13.01
CA GLU A 87 7.16 2.13 12.58
C GLU A 87 7.73 1.75 11.22
N LEU A 88 7.86 2.72 10.32
CA LEU A 88 8.51 2.49 9.02
C LEU A 88 9.96 2.01 9.22
N SER A 89 10.73 2.68 10.06
CA SER A 89 12.11 2.28 10.35
C SER A 89 12.17 0.82 10.82
N ALA A 90 11.28 0.45 11.72
CA ALA A 90 11.20 -0.93 12.23
C ALA A 90 10.84 -1.93 11.13
N VAL A 91 9.87 -1.58 10.28
CA VAL A 91 9.42 -2.42 9.14
C VAL A 91 10.59 -2.64 8.16
N LEU A 92 11.30 -1.57 7.80
CA LEU A 92 12.43 -1.67 6.88
C LEU A 92 13.55 -2.54 7.42
N LYS A 93 13.77 -2.53 8.73
CA LYS A 93 14.78 -3.38 9.38
C LYS A 93 14.36 -4.84 9.44
N ARG A 94 13.07 -5.10 9.72
CA ARG A 94 12.54 -6.48 9.81
C ARG A 94 12.42 -7.14 8.44
N HIS A 95 12.11 -6.37 7.40
CA HIS A 95 11.79 -6.89 6.07
C HIS A 95 12.74 -6.33 5.01
N ARG A 96 14.04 -6.58 5.19
CA ARG A 96 15.06 -6.05 4.27
C ARG A 96 14.83 -6.56 2.86
N SER A 97 14.74 -5.64 1.90
CA SER A 97 14.52 -5.96 0.50
C SER A 97 14.92 -4.78 -0.39
N LYS A 98 15.10 -5.06 -1.68
CA LYS A 98 15.41 -4.02 -2.67
C LYS A 98 14.14 -3.37 -3.22
N ALA A 99 13.04 -4.11 -3.25
CA ALA A 99 11.75 -3.64 -3.71
C ALA A 99 10.66 -4.19 -2.78
N LEU A 100 10.08 -3.31 -1.98
CA LEU A 100 9.13 -3.64 -0.92
C LEU A 100 7.83 -2.87 -1.16
N MET A 101 6.69 -3.56 -1.04
CA MET A 101 5.40 -2.90 -1.04
C MET A 101 4.79 -2.97 0.34
N LEU A 102 4.33 -1.83 0.85
CA LEU A 102 3.57 -1.72 2.09
C LEU A 102 2.11 -1.48 1.76
N VAL A 103 1.23 -2.20 2.43
CA VAL A 103 -0.23 -2.06 2.28
C VAL A 103 -0.82 -1.61 3.60
N GLY A 104 -1.56 -0.51 3.58
CA GLY A 104 -2.07 0.06 4.83
C GLY A 104 -3.06 1.19 4.62
N HIS A 105 -2.99 2.18 5.49
CA HIS A 105 -4.08 3.11 5.77
C HIS A 105 -3.72 4.58 5.57
N GLU A 106 -4.75 5.41 5.38
CA GLU A 106 -4.68 6.85 5.43
C GLU A 106 -5.26 7.34 6.76
N PRO A 107 -4.79 8.49 7.26
CA PRO A 107 -3.84 9.44 6.64
C PRO A 107 -2.36 9.07 6.83
N ASP A 108 -2.08 7.92 7.40
CA ASP A 108 -0.72 7.53 7.78
C ASP A 108 0.24 7.50 6.59
N PHE A 109 -0.17 6.91 5.46
CA PHE A 109 0.70 6.79 4.29
C PHE A 109 1.06 8.17 3.71
N SER A 110 0.08 9.06 3.55
CA SER A 110 0.37 10.42 3.07
C SER A 110 1.29 11.17 4.01
N SER A 111 1.10 11.01 5.33
CA SER A 111 1.94 11.66 6.33
C SER A 111 3.38 11.13 6.29
N VAL A 112 3.55 9.82 6.16
CA VAL A 112 4.88 9.21 6.07
C VAL A 112 5.57 9.63 4.77
N ILE A 113 4.86 9.61 3.65
CA ILE A 113 5.43 10.06 2.37
C ILE A 113 5.88 11.51 2.45
N SER A 114 5.08 12.37 3.10
CA SER A 114 5.48 13.77 3.31
C SER A 114 6.75 13.88 4.14
N ALA A 115 6.88 13.08 5.20
CA ALA A 115 8.08 13.06 6.03
C ALA A 115 9.31 12.59 5.25
N LEU A 116 9.15 11.61 4.37
CA LEU A 116 10.25 11.06 3.58
C LEU A 116 10.71 11.98 2.45
N THR A 117 9.77 12.68 1.82
CA THR A 117 10.04 13.39 0.55
C THR A 117 9.95 14.91 0.66
N GLY A 118 9.32 15.42 1.70
CA GLY A 118 9.04 16.85 1.85
C GLY A 118 7.83 17.33 1.04
N GLY A 119 7.16 16.45 0.30
CA GLY A 119 6.00 16.81 -0.52
C GLY A 119 4.67 16.41 0.12
N PHE A 120 3.61 17.11 -0.24
CA PHE A 120 2.26 16.78 0.20
C PHE A 120 1.56 15.97 -0.89
N VAL A 121 1.05 14.80 -0.52
CA VAL A 121 0.36 13.91 -1.44
C VAL A 121 -0.97 13.47 -0.84
N LYS A 122 -1.84 12.98 -1.71
CA LYS A 122 -3.10 12.37 -1.30
C LYS A 122 -3.19 10.98 -1.94
N MET A 123 -3.35 9.96 -1.10
CA MET A 123 -3.52 8.60 -1.56
C MET A 123 -5.01 8.28 -1.66
N SER A 124 -5.50 8.01 -2.86
CA SER A 124 -6.85 7.48 -3.06
C SER A 124 -6.91 6.03 -2.58
N LYS A 125 -8.12 5.54 -2.24
CA LYS A 125 -8.32 4.10 -2.00
C LYS A 125 -7.78 3.32 -3.20
N ALA A 126 -7.02 2.25 -2.94
CA ALA A 126 -6.31 1.48 -3.97
C ALA A 126 -5.29 2.30 -4.78
N GLY A 127 -4.94 3.49 -4.34
CA GLY A 127 -3.88 4.29 -4.95
C GLY A 127 -2.50 3.74 -4.61
N VAL A 128 -1.53 3.98 -5.49
CA VAL A 128 -0.17 3.48 -5.34
C VAL A 128 0.82 4.62 -5.50
N ALA A 129 1.86 4.60 -4.66
CA ALA A 129 3.00 5.52 -4.78
C ALA A 129 4.30 4.73 -4.78
N LEU A 130 5.26 5.18 -5.58
CA LEU A 130 6.62 4.62 -5.58
C LEU A 130 7.60 5.69 -5.10
N ILE A 131 8.34 5.34 -4.06
CA ILE A 131 9.36 6.19 -3.46
C ILE A 131 10.71 5.51 -3.64
N ASP A 132 11.69 6.24 -4.16
CA ASP A 132 13.09 5.80 -4.12
C ASP A 132 13.66 6.31 -2.80
N ILE A 133 13.93 5.38 -1.88
CA ILE A 133 14.33 5.72 -0.52
C ILE A 133 15.75 5.23 -0.21
N ASP A 134 16.53 6.06 0.48
CA ASP A 134 17.79 5.63 1.10
C ASP A 134 17.41 4.99 2.45
N PRO A 135 17.62 3.67 2.62
CA PRO A 135 17.21 3.01 3.85
C PRO A 135 17.99 3.43 5.09
N GLU A 136 19.15 4.04 4.93
CA GLU A 136 19.95 4.52 6.07
C GLU A 136 19.49 5.87 6.58
N THR A 137 19.30 6.84 5.67
CA THR A 137 18.84 8.19 6.04
C THR A 137 17.34 8.32 6.08
N GLU A 138 16.63 7.39 5.44
CA GLU A 138 15.18 7.40 5.29
C GLU A 138 14.66 8.68 4.61
N LYS A 139 15.48 9.24 3.72
CA LYS A 139 15.08 10.30 2.82
C LYS A 139 14.74 9.70 1.47
N GLY A 140 13.69 10.20 0.83
CA GLY A 140 13.21 9.61 -0.39
C GLY A 140 12.76 10.63 -1.42
N ARG A 141 12.60 10.13 -2.64
CA ARG A 141 12.04 10.89 -3.75
C ARG A 141 10.81 10.17 -4.25
N LEU A 142 9.72 10.92 -4.42
CA LEU A 142 8.52 10.38 -5.05
C LEU A 142 8.79 10.25 -6.55
N LEU A 143 8.75 9.03 -7.07
CA LEU A 143 8.94 8.80 -8.50
C LEU A 143 7.63 8.91 -9.24
N TRP A 144 6.55 8.32 -8.71
CA TRP A 144 5.20 8.47 -9.25
C TRP A 144 4.17 8.08 -8.20
N LEU A 145 2.96 8.57 -8.43
CA LEU A 145 1.78 8.26 -7.64
C LEU A 145 0.57 8.30 -8.57
N PHE A 146 -0.32 7.30 -8.50
CA PHE A 146 -1.52 7.33 -9.32
C PHE A 146 -2.73 6.77 -8.57
N PRO A 147 -3.93 7.29 -8.90
CA PRO A 147 -5.18 6.74 -8.39
C PRO A 147 -5.62 5.54 -9.24
N PRO A 148 -6.53 4.69 -8.73
CA PRO A 148 -6.95 3.49 -9.48
C PRO A 148 -7.62 3.78 -10.82
N LYS A 149 -8.16 4.98 -11.03
CA LYS A 149 -8.79 5.33 -12.32
C LYS A 149 -7.82 5.22 -13.50
N PHE A 150 -6.53 5.42 -13.29
CA PHE A 150 -5.54 5.25 -14.36
C PHE A 150 -5.44 3.79 -14.78
N ALA A 151 -5.51 2.87 -13.81
CA ALA A 151 -5.49 1.44 -14.10
C ALA A 151 -6.76 1.00 -14.87
N ARG A 152 -7.91 1.57 -14.53
CA ARG A 152 -9.17 1.27 -15.22
C ARG A 152 -9.15 1.73 -16.68
N LYS A 153 -8.48 2.84 -16.97
CA LYS A 153 -8.43 3.43 -18.29
C LYS A 153 -7.31 2.88 -19.16
N ALA A 154 -6.32 2.25 -18.58
CA ALA A 154 -5.20 1.66 -19.31
C ALA A 154 -5.63 0.35 -19.97
N LYS A 155 -5.26 0.15 -21.22
CA LYS A 155 -5.55 -1.07 -21.99
C LYS A 155 -4.28 -1.73 -22.50
#